data_e7d417c9ba0c2b5914a7ad7a00d476d8
#
_entry.id   e7d417c9ba0c2b5914a7ad7a00d476d8
#
_cell.length_a   1.000
_cell.length_b   1.000
_cell.length_c   1.000
_cell.angle_alpha   90.00
_cell.angle_beta   90.00
_cell.angle_gamma   90.00
#
_symmetry.space_group_name_H-M   'P 1'
#
loop_
_entity.id
_entity.type
_entity.pdbx_description
1 polymer ?
#
loop_
_entity_poly.entity_id
_entity_poly.type
_entity_poly.pdbx_seq_one_letter_code
_entity_poly.pdbx_strand_id
1 'polypeptide(L)'
;MNLFRAIYTSQPFGFDEGILGGILLDARRANLRDGITGALICRADVYLQWLEGPEPQVRATLGRIARDDRHLEVKLHVAEAASERLFGAWAMLHDPAATWIWTQKQVAEGAVDHATPAEITSFFLRLHDKGQTTP
;
A
#
# COMPACT_ATOMS: atom_id res chain seq x y z
N MET A 1 -20.40 -4.18 10.10
CA MET A 1 -19.81 -3.99 8.75
C MET A 1 -18.59 -4.86 8.64
N ASN A 2 -18.52 -5.65 7.59
CA ASN A 2 -17.39 -6.54 7.38
C ASN A 2 -16.26 -5.80 6.66
N LEU A 3 -15.19 -5.54 7.37
CA LEU A 3 -14.00 -4.93 6.80
C LEU A 3 -13.01 -6.01 6.36
N PHE A 4 -12.30 -5.71 5.31
CA PHE A 4 -11.25 -6.56 4.75
C PHE A 4 -9.98 -5.74 4.59
N ARG A 5 -8.85 -6.37 4.85
CA ARG A 5 -7.53 -5.77 4.78
C ARG A 5 -6.66 -6.51 3.78
N ALA A 6 -5.97 -5.76 2.94
CA ALA A 6 -4.99 -6.33 2.03
C ALA A 6 -3.72 -5.49 2.04
N ILE A 7 -2.58 -6.16 2.02
CA ILE A 7 -1.27 -5.51 1.88
C ILE A 7 -0.55 -6.17 0.72
N TYR A 8 -0.09 -5.35 -0.23
CA TYR A 8 0.69 -5.85 -1.34
C TYR A 8 1.95 -5.02 -1.54
N THR A 9 2.90 -5.61 -2.26
CA THR A 9 4.08 -4.91 -2.77
C THR A 9 4.06 -4.94 -4.27
N SER A 10 4.73 -3.98 -4.90
CA SER A 10 4.96 -3.98 -6.34
C SER A 10 6.25 -3.24 -6.64
N GLN A 11 6.75 -3.38 -7.88
CA GLN A 11 7.85 -2.58 -8.38
C GLN A 11 7.31 -1.44 -9.23
N PRO A 12 7.78 -0.19 -9.01
CA PRO A 12 7.43 0.90 -9.90
C PRO A 12 7.98 0.67 -11.31
N PHE A 13 7.15 0.89 -12.33
CA PHE A 13 7.63 0.93 -13.70
C PHE A 13 8.00 2.38 -14.03
N GLY A 14 9.30 2.69 -13.99
CA GLY A 14 9.77 4.05 -14.24
C GLY A 14 9.29 5.01 -13.15
N PHE A 15 10.03 5.10 -12.06
CA PHE A 15 9.65 5.97 -10.94
C PHE A 15 9.93 7.44 -11.27
N ASP A 16 8.88 8.27 -11.30
CA ASP A 16 9.00 9.72 -11.32
C ASP A 16 7.80 10.35 -10.60
N GLU A 17 7.91 11.65 -10.28
CA GLU A 17 6.88 12.35 -9.52
C GLU A 17 5.55 12.44 -10.27
N GLY A 18 5.59 12.55 -11.58
CA GLY A 18 4.37 12.60 -12.39
C GLY A 18 3.60 11.29 -12.35
N ILE A 19 4.30 10.17 -12.50
CA ILE A 19 3.71 8.83 -12.41
C ILE A 19 3.14 8.60 -11.03
N LEU A 20 3.91 8.91 -9.98
CA LEU A 20 3.46 8.74 -8.60
C LEU A 20 2.25 9.61 -8.31
N GLY A 21 2.26 10.87 -8.74
CA GLY A 21 1.12 11.78 -8.57
C GLY A 21 -0.14 11.26 -9.21
N GLY A 22 -0.03 10.66 -10.41
CA GLY A 22 -1.15 10.02 -11.10
C GLY A 22 -1.71 8.83 -10.33
N ILE A 23 -0.83 7.96 -9.82
CA ILE A 23 -1.22 6.81 -9.01
C ILE A 23 -1.99 7.28 -7.77
N LEU A 24 -1.47 8.27 -7.05
CA LEU A 24 -2.11 8.79 -5.84
C LEU A 24 -3.46 9.44 -6.13
N LEU A 25 -3.55 10.19 -7.21
CA LEU A 25 -4.80 10.84 -7.61
C LEU A 25 -5.87 9.81 -7.93
N ASP A 26 -5.54 8.82 -8.74
CA ASP A 26 -6.47 7.76 -9.12
C ASP A 26 -6.89 6.94 -7.89
N ALA A 27 -5.93 6.61 -7.02
CA ALA A 27 -6.22 5.85 -5.80
C ALA A 27 -7.18 6.61 -4.89
N ARG A 28 -6.92 7.90 -4.66
CA ARG A 28 -7.77 8.71 -3.77
C ARG A 28 -9.19 8.86 -4.31
N ARG A 29 -9.34 9.05 -5.62
CA ARG A 29 -10.67 9.12 -6.24
C ARG A 29 -11.43 7.82 -6.11
N ALA A 30 -10.80 6.72 -6.50
CA ALA A 30 -11.43 5.40 -6.46
C ALA A 30 -11.73 4.99 -5.02
N ASN A 31 -10.82 5.23 -4.09
CA ASN A 31 -10.97 4.84 -2.69
C ASN A 31 -12.13 5.61 -2.02
N LEU A 32 -12.25 6.91 -2.28
CA LEU A 32 -13.38 7.69 -1.75
C LEU A 32 -14.71 7.14 -2.25
N ARG A 33 -14.80 6.81 -3.54
CA ARG A 33 -16.00 6.23 -4.13
C ARG A 33 -16.32 4.87 -3.50
N ASP A 34 -15.32 4.04 -3.28
CA ASP A 34 -15.48 2.63 -2.94
C ASP A 34 -15.43 2.36 -1.42
N GLY A 35 -15.27 3.39 -0.60
CA GLY A 35 -15.19 3.24 0.84
C GLY A 35 -13.89 2.61 1.32
N ILE A 36 -12.81 2.78 0.58
CA ILE A 36 -11.49 2.26 0.90
C ILE A 36 -10.64 3.35 1.54
N THR A 37 -9.90 2.97 2.58
CA THR A 37 -8.87 3.80 3.18
C THR A 37 -7.56 3.02 3.20
N GLY A 38 -6.43 3.71 3.38
CA GLY A 38 -5.16 3.02 3.40
C GLY A 38 -3.96 3.94 3.35
N ALA A 39 -2.81 3.34 3.03
CA ALA A 39 -1.53 4.05 2.99
C ALA A 39 -0.63 3.47 1.90
N LEU A 40 0.20 4.32 1.32
CA LEU A 40 1.20 3.94 0.33
C LEU A 40 2.57 4.40 0.81
N ILE A 41 3.48 3.44 0.97
CA ILE A 41 4.90 3.70 1.19
C ILE A 41 5.57 3.49 -0.17
N CYS A 42 6.28 4.50 -0.65
CA CYS A 42 6.88 4.41 -1.98
C CYS A 42 8.34 4.83 -2.01
N ARG A 43 9.08 4.16 -2.87
CA ARG A 43 10.46 4.44 -3.17
C ARG A 43 10.72 3.98 -4.60
N ALA A 44 11.86 4.38 -5.19
CA ALA A 44 12.15 4.07 -6.60
C ALA A 44 12.18 2.56 -6.90
N ASP A 45 12.45 1.73 -5.91
CA ASP A 45 12.62 0.28 -6.07
C ASP A 45 11.44 -0.54 -5.59
N VAL A 46 10.52 0.03 -4.80
CA VAL A 46 9.42 -0.74 -4.22
C VAL A 46 8.25 0.17 -3.82
N TYR A 47 7.04 -0.32 -4.07
CA TYR A 47 5.81 0.20 -3.48
C TYR A 47 5.27 -0.81 -2.47
N LEU A 48 4.82 -0.32 -1.31
CA LEU A 48 4.07 -1.11 -0.33
C LEU A 48 2.75 -0.38 -0.10
N GLN A 49 1.63 -1.09 -0.21
CA GLN A 49 0.31 -0.48 -0.05
C GLN A 49 -0.59 -1.28 0.86
N TRP A 50 -1.26 -0.57 1.76
CA TRP A 50 -2.30 -1.08 2.66
C TRP A 50 -3.65 -0.59 2.15
N LEU A 51 -4.57 -1.52 1.95
CA LEU A 51 -5.95 -1.23 1.55
C LEU A 51 -6.90 -1.84 2.58
N GLU A 52 -7.90 -1.09 3.01
CA GLU A 52 -8.89 -1.56 3.95
C GLU A 52 -10.27 -1.00 3.58
N GLY A 53 -11.28 -1.83 3.70
CA GLY A 53 -12.64 -1.45 3.35
C GLY A 53 -13.53 -2.67 3.13
N PRO A 54 -14.69 -2.52 2.48
CA PRO A 54 -15.53 -3.66 2.14
C PRO A 54 -14.78 -4.64 1.23
N GLU A 55 -14.88 -5.93 1.53
CA GLU A 55 -14.11 -6.95 0.82
C GLU A 55 -14.28 -6.91 -0.70
N PRO A 56 -15.51 -6.80 -1.27
CA PRO A 56 -15.65 -6.78 -2.73
C PRO A 56 -14.90 -5.62 -3.37
N GLN A 57 -14.93 -4.44 -2.75
CA GLN A 57 -14.26 -3.26 -3.27
C GLN A 57 -12.74 -3.37 -3.15
N VAL A 58 -12.24 -3.92 -2.04
CA VAL A 58 -10.79 -4.12 -1.88
C VAL A 58 -10.29 -5.13 -2.93
N ARG A 59 -11.00 -6.23 -3.14
CA ARG A 59 -10.61 -7.22 -4.15
C ARG A 59 -10.65 -6.67 -5.57
N ALA A 60 -11.67 -5.86 -5.89
CA ALA A 60 -11.76 -5.21 -7.20
C ALA A 60 -10.59 -4.24 -7.41
N THR A 61 -10.22 -3.50 -6.38
CA THR A 61 -9.09 -2.57 -6.44
C THR A 61 -7.77 -3.32 -6.66
N LEU A 62 -7.55 -4.43 -5.96
CA LEU A 62 -6.37 -5.28 -6.17
C LEU A 62 -6.31 -5.77 -7.63
N GLY A 63 -7.43 -6.17 -8.20
CA GLY A 63 -7.49 -6.60 -9.60
C GLY A 63 -7.11 -5.49 -10.57
N ARG A 64 -7.56 -4.25 -10.32
CA ARG A 64 -7.17 -3.11 -11.16
C ARG A 64 -5.69 -2.81 -11.06
N ILE A 65 -5.13 -2.86 -9.85
CA ILE A 65 -3.70 -2.62 -9.63
C ILE A 65 -2.86 -3.68 -10.34
N ALA A 66 -3.28 -4.95 -10.28
CA ALA A 66 -2.56 -6.03 -10.94
C ALA A 66 -2.51 -5.87 -12.46
N ARG A 67 -3.45 -5.12 -13.04
CA ARG A 67 -3.50 -4.84 -14.48
C ARG A 67 -2.92 -3.46 -14.84
N ASP A 68 -2.49 -2.68 -13.86
CA ASP A 68 -1.97 -1.32 -14.08
C ASP A 68 -0.49 -1.39 -14.41
N ASP A 69 -0.12 -0.86 -15.58
CA ASP A 69 1.25 -0.89 -16.09
C ASP A 69 2.24 -0.11 -15.22
N ARG A 70 1.76 0.74 -14.32
CA ARG A 70 2.62 1.49 -13.41
C ARG A 70 3.14 0.64 -12.27
N HIS A 71 2.59 -0.57 -12.09
CA HIS A 71 3.01 -1.54 -11.08
C HIS A 71 3.49 -2.81 -11.74
N LEU A 72 4.70 -3.26 -11.40
CA LEU A 72 5.25 -4.53 -11.84
C LEU A 72 5.33 -5.48 -10.66
N GLU A 73 5.25 -6.77 -10.93
CA GLU A 73 5.43 -7.82 -9.93
C GLU A 73 4.58 -7.60 -8.68
N VAL A 74 3.29 -7.37 -8.86
CA VAL A 74 2.36 -7.21 -7.75
C VAL A 74 2.30 -8.50 -6.96
N LYS A 75 2.59 -8.40 -5.64
CA LYS A 75 2.61 -9.56 -4.75
C LYS A 75 1.75 -9.27 -3.53
N LEU A 76 0.74 -10.10 -3.32
CA LEU A 76 -0.16 -9.98 -2.18
C LEU A 76 0.44 -10.71 -0.99
N HIS A 77 0.64 -9.99 0.12
CA HIS A 77 1.23 -10.53 1.34
C HIS A 77 0.21 -10.80 2.44
N VAL A 78 -0.83 -9.98 2.52
CA VAL A 78 -1.88 -10.11 3.54
C VAL A 78 -3.23 -9.91 2.87
N ALA A 79 -4.17 -10.79 3.17
CA ALA A 79 -5.56 -10.67 2.74
C ALA A 79 -6.43 -11.34 3.81
N GLU A 80 -7.08 -10.53 4.66
CA GLU A 80 -7.78 -11.04 5.82
C GLU A 80 -8.92 -10.12 6.26
N ALA A 81 -9.85 -10.67 7.03
CA ALA A 81 -10.88 -9.87 7.66
C ALA A 81 -10.27 -8.97 8.73
N ALA A 82 -10.84 -7.78 8.89
CA ALA A 82 -10.39 -6.81 9.88
C ALA A 82 -11.57 -6.32 10.71
N SER A 83 -11.31 -6.04 11.99
CA SER A 83 -12.36 -5.54 12.90
C SER A 83 -12.48 -4.03 12.84
N GLU A 84 -11.42 -3.31 12.46
CA GLU A 84 -11.41 -1.85 12.41
C GLU A 84 -10.43 -1.36 11.35
N ARG A 85 -10.55 -0.09 11.01
CA ARG A 85 -9.64 0.56 10.06
C ARG A 85 -8.43 1.10 10.81
N LEU A 86 -7.23 0.88 10.28
CA LEU A 86 -6.00 1.49 10.79
C LEU A 86 -5.82 2.90 10.22
N PHE A 87 -6.16 3.10 8.95
CA PHE A 87 -5.95 4.36 8.23
C PHE A 87 -7.28 5.03 7.87
N GLY A 88 -8.25 5.00 8.80
CA GLY A 88 -9.60 5.48 8.53
C GLY A 88 -9.71 6.96 8.17
N ALA A 89 -8.71 7.77 8.52
CA ALA A 89 -8.69 9.19 8.23
C ALA A 89 -8.21 9.52 6.82
N TRP A 90 -7.66 8.53 6.08
CA TRP A 90 -7.03 8.80 4.78
C TRP A 90 -7.55 7.92 3.67
N ALA A 91 -8.01 8.55 2.58
CA ALA A 91 -8.26 7.81 1.33
C ALA A 91 -6.98 7.16 0.81
N MET A 92 -5.82 7.81 1.02
CA MET A 92 -4.50 7.23 0.78
C MET A 92 -3.45 8.11 1.46
N LEU A 93 -2.92 7.66 2.60
CA LEU A 93 -1.79 8.30 3.26
C LEU A 93 -0.52 7.97 2.46
N HIS A 94 0.29 8.96 2.17
CA HIS A 94 1.51 8.78 1.38
C HIS A 94 2.75 9.05 2.21
N ASP A 95 3.69 8.11 2.20
CA ASP A 95 5.02 8.30 2.80
C ASP A 95 6.09 8.03 1.75
N PRO A 96 6.82 9.06 1.32
CA PRO A 96 7.90 8.88 0.36
C PRO A 96 9.18 8.38 1.05
N ALA A 97 9.82 7.40 0.45
CA ALA A 97 11.21 7.02 0.73
C ALA A 97 11.53 6.73 2.19
N ALA A 98 10.67 6.00 2.87
CA ALA A 98 10.92 5.64 4.26
C ALA A 98 12.26 4.89 4.41
N THR A 99 13.10 5.40 5.31
CA THR A 99 14.41 4.80 5.59
C THR A 99 14.32 3.64 6.57
N TRP A 100 13.16 3.44 7.17
CA TRP A 100 12.92 2.44 8.22
C TRP A 100 12.31 1.15 7.69
N ILE A 101 12.06 1.06 6.38
CA ILE A 101 11.72 -0.20 5.72
C ILE A 101 13.01 -0.86 5.22
N TRP A 102 12.89 -1.93 4.44
CA TRP A 102 14.07 -2.57 3.83
C TRP A 102 14.96 -1.56 3.10
N THR A 103 16.28 -1.74 3.19
CA THR A 103 17.21 -0.96 2.38
C THR A 103 17.10 -1.36 0.91
N GLN A 104 17.59 -0.50 0.01
CA GLN A 104 17.62 -0.84 -1.42
C GLN A 104 18.41 -2.11 -1.68
N LYS A 105 19.50 -2.32 -0.94
CA LYS A 105 20.29 -3.55 -1.03
C LYS A 105 19.49 -4.76 -0.63
N GLN A 106 18.73 -4.68 0.48
CA GLN A 106 17.88 -5.78 0.94
C GLN A 106 16.81 -6.11 -0.10
N VAL A 107 16.18 -5.12 -0.72
CA VAL A 107 15.18 -5.34 -1.77
C VAL A 107 15.85 -6.02 -2.97
N ALA A 108 17.02 -5.57 -3.40
CA ALA A 108 17.76 -6.18 -4.49
C ALA A 108 18.15 -7.64 -4.19
N GLU A 109 18.34 -7.98 -2.93
CA GLU A 109 18.70 -9.33 -2.48
C GLU A 109 17.48 -10.22 -2.20
N GLY A 110 16.26 -9.77 -2.50
CA GLY A 110 15.05 -10.59 -2.40
C GLY A 110 14.26 -10.43 -1.11
N ALA A 111 14.43 -9.32 -0.36
CA ALA A 111 13.70 -9.10 0.88
C ALA A 111 12.19 -9.20 0.69
N VAL A 112 11.66 -8.70 -0.43
CA VAL A 112 10.22 -8.75 -0.72
C VAL A 112 9.72 -10.19 -0.80
N ASP A 113 10.48 -11.06 -1.47
CA ASP A 113 10.09 -12.46 -1.65
C ASP A 113 10.18 -13.27 -0.36
N HIS A 114 11.00 -12.85 0.59
CA HIS A 114 11.18 -13.51 1.87
C HIS A 114 10.41 -12.85 3.02
N ALA A 115 9.64 -11.80 2.72
CA ALA A 115 8.91 -11.05 3.73
C ALA A 115 7.80 -11.88 4.36
N THR A 116 7.65 -11.77 5.68
CA THR A 116 6.51 -12.36 6.39
C THR A 116 5.39 -11.33 6.48
N PRO A 117 4.12 -11.76 6.59
CA PRO A 117 3.01 -10.83 6.83
C PRO A 117 3.24 -9.94 8.05
N ALA A 118 3.83 -10.48 9.12
CA ALA A 118 4.10 -9.71 10.32
C ALA A 118 5.12 -8.60 10.09
N GLU A 119 6.16 -8.85 9.32
CA GLU A 119 7.17 -7.86 8.99
C GLU A 119 6.56 -6.69 8.21
N ILE A 120 5.81 -7.00 7.16
CA ILE A 120 5.18 -5.98 6.34
C ILE A 120 4.16 -5.19 7.14
N THR A 121 3.35 -5.86 7.95
CA THR A 121 2.38 -5.18 8.82
C THR A 121 3.08 -4.21 9.75
N SER A 122 4.24 -4.58 10.30
CA SER A 122 4.98 -3.71 11.22
C SER A 122 5.39 -2.38 10.59
N PHE A 123 5.70 -2.36 9.29
CA PHE A 123 6.03 -1.11 8.58
C PHE A 123 4.84 -0.15 8.61
N PHE A 124 3.64 -0.65 8.37
CA PHE A 124 2.44 0.18 8.36
C PHE A 124 2.02 0.62 9.75
N LEU A 125 2.25 -0.20 10.77
CA LEU A 125 2.01 0.22 12.16
C LEU A 125 2.93 1.39 12.55
N ARG A 126 4.18 1.36 12.13
CA ARG A 126 5.10 2.47 12.35
C ARG A 126 4.65 3.73 11.60
N LEU A 127 4.21 3.57 10.36
CA LEU A 127 3.68 4.69 9.58
C LEU A 127 2.44 5.28 10.24
N HIS A 128 1.55 4.46 10.76
CA HIS A 128 0.35 4.90 11.45
C HIS A 128 0.71 5.75 12.68
N ASP A 129 1.65 5.28 13.51
CA ASP A 129 2.08 6.02 14.68
C ASP A 129 2.70 7.37 14.31
N LYS A 130 3.48 7.40 13.26
CA LYS A 130 4.10 8.62 12.74
C LYS A 130 3.06 9.57 12.15
N GLY A 131 2.05 9.04 11.45
CA GLY A 131 1.02 9.83 10.78
C GLY A 131 -0.01 10.45 11.72
N GLN A 132 -0.15 9.95 12.94
CA GLN A 132 -1.10 10.51 13.90
C GLN A 132 -0.77 11.93 14.33
N THR A 133 0.47 12.36 14.20
CA THR A 133 0.89 13.70 14.59
C THR A 133 0.61 14.75 13.52
N THR A 134 0.36 14.34 12.27
CA THR A 134 0.08 15.23 11.14
C THR A 134 -0.94 14.59 10.22
N PRO A 135 -2.23 14.71 10.53
CA PRO A 135 -3.26 14.18 9.66
C PRO A 135 -3.30 14.88 8.31
#